data_f7cbc0a1d9eeae5a3b568f1f1ac61c08
#
_entry.id   f7cbc0a1d9eeae5a3b568f1f1ac61c08
#
_cell.length_a   1.000
_cell.length_b   1.000
_cell.length_c   1.000
_cell.angle_alpha   90.00
_cell.angle_beta   90.00
_cell.angle_gamma   90.00
#
_symmetry.space_group_name_H-M   'P 1'
#
loop_
_entity.id
_entity.type
_entity.pdbx_description
1 polymer ?
#
loop_
_entity_poly.entity_id
_entity_poly.type
_entity_poly.pdbx_seq_one_letter_code
_entity_poly.pdbx_strand_id
1 'polypeptide(L)'
;WFGFNGGSNGAMDEAVPLILINTFLAAAFGLLTGLTTSFIIYKKPDAFYVILGPLAGLVAITAGCNSMTSITAILVGIVGALIAIFVNELLNKFEIDDVVGAIPVHLAAGIWGTLAVGFFSDLEILGTGLTRLEQIKVQFIGVISIGIFTFLSSYILLKVINYFYPLRVSALHEELGLNIAEHNAVSVEHDLISILDKQSKTEDLTIRGPQDPFTAGGVIGLYYNKLMSKLESSETQKEKWRNRISNEVKLAVKVQENFLPKRNLDNYPVSGINISAREVSGDFFSFYPHNESVYFIIADVAGKGIHAGMVMAKASTLFEIMARDQVDPDEMMFHMNNDLFKTKTSGMFVTSILGDYNIVTKEIRWVNGGHQ
;
A
#
# COMPACT_ATOMS: atom_id res chain seq x y z
N TRP A 1 -32.50 -27.72 16.06
CA TRP A 1 -33.69 -27.07 16.65
C TRP A 1 -34.92 -27.96 16.70
N PHE A 2 -35.19 -28.81 15.70
CA PHE A 2 -36.34 -29.73 15.76
C PHE A 2 -36.28 -30.68 16.97
N GLY A 3 -35.13 -31.32 17.21
CA GLY A 3 -34.93 -32.15 18.39
C GLY A 3 -35.00 -31.37 19.71
N PHE A 4 -34.52 -30.08 19.69
CA PHE A 4 -34.58 -29.23 20.87
C PHE A 4 -36.01 -28.85 21.24
N ASN A 5 -36.77 -28.27 20.30
CA ASN A 5 -38.16 -27.83 20.55
C ASN A 5 -39.12 -29.03 20.71
N GLY A 6 -39.05 -30.02 19.80
CA GLY A 6 -39.90 -31.19 19.88
C GLY A 6 -39.60 -32.08 21.11
N GLY A 7 -38.33 -32.24 21.46
CA GLY A 7 -37.91 -32.97 22.66
C GLY A 7 -38.30 -32.29 23.97
N SER A 8 -38.35 -30.95 23.98
CA SER A 8 -38.77 -30.17 25.16
C SER A 8 -40.26 -30.38 25.54
N ASN A 9 -41.07 -30.95 24.63
CA ASN A 9 -42.47 -31.32 24.94
C ASN A 9 -42.58 -32.46 25.97
N GLY A 10 -41.49 -33.23 26.13
CA GLY A 10 -41.43 -34.33 27.12
C GLY A 10 -42.20 -35.62 26.77
N ALA A 11 -43.04 -35.56 25.74
CA ALA A 11 -43.83 -36.70 25.23
C ALA A 11 -44.00 -36.61 23.70
N MET A 12 -44.13 -37.75 23.05
CA MET A 12 -44.45 -37.84 21.61
C MET A 12 -45.98 -37.87 21.48
N ASP A 13 -46.61 -36.69 21.58
CA ASP A 13 -48.06 -36.51 21.52
C ASP A 13 -48.49 -35.65 20.31
N GLU A 14 -49.77 -35.29 20.24
CA GLU A 14 -50.37 -34.55 19.14
C GLU A 14 -49.83 -33.10 19.02
N ALA A 15 -49.11 -32.57 20.04
CA ALA A 15 -48.55 -31.25 20.00
C ALA A 15 -47.24 -31.19 19.18
N VAL A 16 -46.47 -32.32 19.14
CA VAL A 16 -45.16 -32.38 18.50
C VAL A 16 -45.17 -31.96 17.02
N PRO A 17 -46.11 -32.39 16.16
CA PRO A 17 -46.20 -31.94 14.78
C PRO A 17 -46.34 -30.42 14.65
N LEU A 18 -47.16 -29.76 15.48
CA LEU A 18 -47.32 -28.32 15.48
C LEU A 18 -46.05 -27.59 15.91
N ILE A 19 -45.37 -28.11 16.95
CA ILE A 19 -44.07 -27.57 17.42
C ILE A 19 -43.03 -27.61 16.29
N LEU A 20 -42.96 -28.72 15.56
CA LEU A 20 -42.01 -28.86 14.44
C LEU A 20 -42.35 -27.94 13.27
N ILE A 21 -43.66 -27.80 12.93
CA ILE A 21 -44.12 -26.88 11.87
C ILE A 21 -43.81 -25.43 12.26
N ASN A 22 -44.15 -25.00 13.47
CA ASN A 22 -43.92 -23.63 13.95
C ASN A 22 -42.40 -23.33 13.96
N THR A 23 -41.57 -24.28 14.38
CA THR A 23 -40.11 -24.17 14.36
C THR A 23 -39.60 -23.97 12.92
N PHE A 24 -40.11 -24.79 11.97
CA PHE A 24 -39.72 -24.68 10.56
C PHE A 24 -40.16 -23.36 9.94
N LEU A 25 -41.39 -22.95 10.17
CA LEU A 25 -41.94 -21.69 9.62
C LEU A 25 -41.17 -20.48 10.14
N ALA A 26 -40.87 -20.41 11.42
CA ALA A 26 -40.12 -19.29 11.98
C ALA A 26 -38.68 -19.23 11.38
N ALA A 27 -38.04 -20.38 11.17
CA ALA A 27 -36.74 -20.44 10.50
C ALA A 27 -36.82 -20.00 9.02
N ALA A 28 -37.79 -20.52 8.27
CA ALA A 28 -37.95 -20.23 6.84
C ALA A 28 -38.24 -18.74 6.60
N PHE A 29 -39.14 -18.18 7.39
CA PHE A 29 -39.47 -16.74 7.26
C PHE A 29 -38.39 -15.84 7.85
N GLY A 30 -37.63 -16.30 8.85
CA GLY A 30 -36.40 -15.65 9.29
C GLY A 30 -35.34 -15.62 8.17
N LEU A 31 -35.15 -16.73 7.44
CA LEU A 31 -34.28 -16.79 6.26
C LEU A 31 -34.71 -15.80 5.18
N LEU A 32 -35.98 -15.80 4.81
CA LEU A 32 -36.51 -14.86 3.81
C LEU A 32 -36.31 -13.40 4.23
N THR A 33 -36.48 -13.13 5.53
CA THR A 33 -36.27 -11.79 6.10
C THR A 33 -34.78 -11.41 6.01
N GLY A 34 -33.86 -12.28 6.39
CA GLY A 34 -32.42 -12.07 6.28
C GLY A 34 -31.99 -11.83 4.83
N LEU A 35 -32.48 -12.65 3.91
CA LEU A 35 -32.22 -12.53 2.48
C LEU A 35 -32.74 -11.21 1.90
N THR A 36 -34.00 -10.86 2.16
CA THR A 36 -34.61 -9.65 1.62
C THR A 36 -34.00 -8.39 2.20
N THR A 37 -33.74 -8.37 3.51
CA THR A 37 -33.13 -7.23 4.18
C THR A 37 -31.69 -7.00 3.70
N SER A 38 -30.88 -8.07 3.56
CA SER A 38 -29.53 -7.96 3.01
C SER A 38 -29.53 -7.43 1.58
N PHE A 39 -30.48 -7.89 0.75
CA PHE A 39 -30.63 -7.39 -0.61
C PHE A 39 -31.04 -5.89 -0.68
N ILE A 40 -31.90 -5.44 0.25
CA ILE A 40 -32.28 -4.03 0.34
C ILE A 40 -31.08 -3.16 0.74
N ILE A 41 -30.31 -3.59 1.73
CA ILE A 41 -29.18 -2.83 2.29
C ILE A 41 -27.99 -2.85 1.32
N TYR A 42 -27.54 -4.04 0.87
CA TYR A 42 -26.30 -4.24 0.13
C TYR A 42 -26.48 -4.44 -1.38
N LYS A 43 -27.71 -4.47 -1.88
CA LYS A 43 -28.07 -4.74 -3.29
C LYS A 43 -27.61 -6.13 -3.80
N LYS A 44 -27.21 -6.99 -2.88
CA LYS A 44 -26.82 -8.38 -3.13
C LYS A 44 -27.07 -9.21 -1.86
N PRO A 45 -27.29 -10.54 -1.99
CA PRO A 45 -27.35 -11.41 -0.83
C PRO A 45 -26.03 -11.39 -0.05
N ASP A 46 -26.12 -11.16 1.24
CA ASP A 46 -24.99 -11.28 2.15
C ASP A 46 -25.10 -12.61 2.92
N ALA A 47 -24.04 -13.42 2.88
CA ALA A 47 -24.07 -14.76 3.48
C ALA A 47 -24.28 -14.72 4.99
N PHE A 48 -23.75 -13.73 5.68
CA PHE A 48 -23.90 -13.58 7.13
C PHE A 48 -25.37 -13.37 7.50
N TYR A 49 -26.08 -12.44 6.84
CA TYR A 49 -27.52 -12.18 7.13
C TYR A 49 -28.42 -13.33 6.70
N VAL A 50 -28.08 -14.03 5.63
CA VAL A 50 -28.81 -15.22 5.19
C VAL A 50 -28.73 -16.34 6.23
N ILE A 51 -27.64 -16.44 6.97
CA ILE A 51 -27.46 -17.41 8.07
C ILE A 51 -28.03 -16.87 9.38
N LEU A 52 -27.85 -15.59 9.69
CA LEU A 52 -28.34 -14.92 10.89
C LEU A 52 -29.86 -14.99 11.00
N GLY A 53 -30.58 -14.75 9.89
CA GLY A 53 -32.04 -14.68 9.84
C GLY A 53 -32.74 -15.93 10.34
N PRO A 54 -32.46 -17.14 9.78
CA PRO A 54 -33.09 -18.36 10.25
C PRO A 54 -32.73 -18.72 11.70
N LEU A 55 -31.47 -18.47 12.12
CA LEU A 55 -31.05 -18.71 13.50
C LEU A 55 -31.83 -17.82 14.48
N ALA A 56 -31.97 -16.53 14.16
CA ALA A 56 -32.75 -15.62 14.98
C ALA A 56 -34.25 -16.00 15.03
N GLY A 57 -34.82 -16.45 13.90
CA GLY A 57 -36.17 -16.96 13.83
C GLY A 57 -36.37 -18.22 14.71
N LEU A 58 -35.43 -19.16 14.68
CA LEU A 58 -35.43 -20.35 15.51
C LEU A 58 -35.34 -20.02 17.00
N VAL A 59 -34.46 -19.10 17.38
CA VAL A 59 -34.35 -18.65 18.78
C VAL A 59 -35.63 -17.98 19.23
N ALA A 60 -36.18 -17.07 18.43
CA ALA A 60 -37.38 -16.32 18.76
C ALA A 60 -38.60 -17.19 19.00
N ILE A 61 -38.78 -18.26 18.23
CA ILE A 61 -39.95 -19.15 18.37
C ILE A 61 -39.81 -20.15 19.51
N THR A 62 -38.60 -20.42 19.98
CA THR A 62 -38.30 -21.51 20.92
C THR A 62 -39.17 -21.48 22.17
N ALA A 63 -39.40 -20.31 22.76
CA ALA A 63 -40.18 -20.18 24.00
C ALA A 63 -41.71 -20.40 23.81
N GLY A 64 -42.24 -20.27 22.60
CA GLY A 64 -43.67 -20.31 22.32
C GLY A 64 -44.11 -21.27 21.23
N CYS A 65 -43.21 -22.18 20.76
CA CYS A 65 -43.49 -23.03 19.63
C CYS A 65 -44.65 -24.00 19.82
N ASN A 66 -44.98 -24.40 21.07
CA ASN A 66 -46.08 -25.26 21.44
C ASN A 66 -47.41 -24.55 21.65
N SER A 67 -47.38 -23.23 21.90
CA SER A 67 -48.55 -22.43 22.33
C SER A 67 -48.94 -21.31 21.37
N MET A 68 -48.27 -21.19 20.23
CA MET A 68 -48.52 -20.23 19.18
C MET A 68 -49.13 -20.88 17.94
N THR A 69 -49.93 -20.14 17.21
CA THR A 69 -50.40 -20.55 15.88
C THR A 69 -49.25 -20.44 14.85
N SER A 70 -49.41 -21.16 13.74
CA SER A 70 -48.38 -21.10 12.67
C SER A 70 -48.25 -19.69 12.06
N ILE A 71 -49.33 -18.89 12.04
CA ILE A 71 -49.27 -17.49 11.57
C ILE A 71 -48.44 -16.64 12.53
N THR A 72 -48.67 -16.77 13.83
CA THR A 72 -47.89 -16.05 14.84
C THR A 72 -46.45 -16.50 14.89
N ALA A 73 -46.16 -17.79 14.66
CA ALA A 73 -44.82 -18.30 14.54
C ALA A 73 -44.03 -17.64 13.36
N ILE A 74 -44.69 -17.44 12.22
CA ILE A 74 -44.13 -16.70 11.08
C ILE A 74 -43.78 -15.26 11.50
N LEU A 75 -44.71 -14.56 12.13
CA LEU A 75 -44.50 -13.18 12.58
C LEU A 75 -43.34 -13.07 13.60
N VAL A 76 -43.28 -13.99 14.54
CA VAL A 76 -42.25 -14.03 15.56
C VAL A 76 -40.86 -14.27 14.91
N GLY A 77 -40.79 -15.14 13.89
CA GLY A 77 -39.56 -15.40 13.13
C GLY A 77 -39.10 -14.17 12.32
N ILE A 78 -40.01 -13.49 11.62
CA ILE A 78 -39.73 -12.25 10.87
C ILE A 78 -39.17 -11.18 11.79
N VAL A 79 -39.87 -10.89 12.88
CA VAL A 79 -39.50 -9.82 13.82
C VAL A 79 -38.17 -10.18 14.52
N GLY A 80 -37.99 -11.46 14.90
CA GLY A 80 -36.72 -11.95 15.47
C GLY A 80 -35.54 -11.70 14.55
N ALA A 81 -35.67 -12.01 13.26
CA ALA A 81 -34.64 -11.77 12.26
C ALA A 81 -34.36 -10.27 12.07
N LEU A 82 -35.40 -9.42 12.00
CA LEU A 82 -35.21 -7.96 11.90
C LEU A 82 -34.50 -7.36 13.12
N ILE A 83 -34.88 -7.81 14.33
CA ILE A 83 -34.18 -7.39 15.57
C ILE A 83 -32.73 -7.83 15.57
N ALA A 84 -32.43 -9.05 15.17
CA ALA A 84 -31.08 -9.55 15.11
C ALA A 84 -30.23 -8.75 14.12
N ILE A 85 -30.74 -8.47 12.93
CA ILE A 85 -30.06 -7.64 11.94
C ILE A 85 -29.81 -6.24 12.48
N PHE A 86 -30.81 -5.61 13.06
CA PHE A 86 -30.68 -4.27 13.66
C PHE A 86 -29.62 -4.21 14.76
N VAL A 87 -29.63 -5.21 15.66
CA VAL A 87 -28.64 -5.28 16.76
C VAL A 87 -27.24 -5.55 16.22
N ASN A 88 -27.10 -6.38 15.19
CA ASN A 88 -25.80 -6.59 14.55
C ASN A 88 -25.24 -5.28 13.96
N GLU A 89 -26.05 -4.51 13.25
CA GLU A 89 -25.64 -3.21 12.73
C GLU A 89 -25.26 -2.22 13.85
N LEU A 90 -25.98 -2.30 14.97
CA LEU A 90 -25.68 -1.47 16.14
C LEU A 90 -24.34 -1.85 16.78
N LEU A 91 -24.05 -3.16 16.93
CA LEU A 91 -22.75 -3.64 17.43
C LEU A 91 -21.61 -3.22 16.52
N ASN A 92 -21.76 -3.36 15.20
CA ASN A 92 -20.79 -2.90 14.22
C ASN A 92 -20.52 -1.39 14.33
N LYS A 93 -21.57 -0.60 14.51
CA LYS A 93 -21.46 0.85 14.68
C LYS A 93 -20.70 1.24 15.97
N PHE A 94 -20.82 0.46 17.01
CA PHE A 94 -20.10 0.66 18.29
C PHE A 94 -18.76 -0.08 18.35
N GLU A 95 -18.32 -0.70 17.24
CA GLU A 95 -17.08 -1.45 17.17
C GLU A 95 -16.97 -2.57 18.22
N ILE A 96 -18.14 -3.20 18.53
CA ILE A 96 -18.22 -4.35 19.42
C ILE A 96 -18.09 -5.62 18.58
N ASP A 97 -17.03 -6.37 18.80
CA ASP A 97 -16.74 -7.61 18.05
C ASP A 97 -17.66 -8.76 18.50
N ASP A 98 -18.42 -9.29 17.55
CA ASP A 98 -19.23 -10.49 17.69
C ASP A 98 -19.16 -11.32 16.40
N VAL A 99 -18.08 -12.09 16.26
CA VAL A 99 -17.72 -12.81 15.02
C VAL A 99 -18.83 -13.73 14.51
N VAL A 100 -19.62 -14.32 15.39
CA VAL A 100 -20.65 -15.32 15.05
C VAL A 100 -22.09 -14.80 15.21
N GLY A 101 -22.25 -13.55 15.60
CA GLY A 101 -23.59 -12.96 15.84
C GLY A 101 -24.31 -13.56 17.06
N ALA A 102 -23.58 -13.92 18.10
CA ALA A 102 -24.15 -14.51 19.30
C ALA A 102 -25.09 -13.55 20.04
N ILE A 103 -24.73 -12.30 20.18
CA ILE A 103 -25.55 -11.25 20.82
C ILE A 103 -26.82 -10.99 20.02
N PRO A 104 -26.80 -10.73 18.71
CA PRO A 104 -28.00 -10.53 17.91
C PRO A 104 -28.95 -11.72 17.95
N VAL A 105 -28.43 -12.94 17.77
CA VAL A 105 -29.26 -14.14 17.67
C VAL A 105 -29.74 -14.60 19.03
N HIS A 106 -28.88 -14.78 20.01
CA HIS A 106 -29.27 -15.42 21.27
C HIS A 106 -29.81 -14.43 22.29
N LEU A 107 -29.19 -13.25 22.44
CA LEU A 107 -29.69 -12.26 23.39
C LEU A 107 -30.89 -11.48 22.81
N ALA A 108 -30.73 -10.82 21.67
CA ALA A 108 -31.75 -9.91 21.19
C ALA A 108 -32.98 -10.65 20.67
N ALA A 109 -32.85 -11.66 19.81
CA ALA A 109 -33.98 -12.46 19.35
C ALA A 109 -34.53 -13.36 20.47
N GLY A 110 -33.75 -13.77 21.46
CA GLY A 110 -34.21 -14.50 22.64
C GLY A 110 -35.06 -13.65 23.57
N ILE A 111 -34.68 -12.40 23.84
CA ILE A 111 -35.51 -11.42 24.56
C ILE A 111 -36.84 -11.26 23.86
N TRP A 112 -36.82 -11.03 22.53
CA TRP A 112 -38.01 -10.92 21.71
C TRP A 112 -38.89 -12.17 21.82
N GLY A 113 -38.33 -13.37 21.64
CA GLY A 113 -39.04 -14.64 21.69
C GLY A 113 -39.70 -14.86 23.04
N THR A 114 -39.02 -14.53 24.14
CA THR A 114 -39.57 -14.65 25.49
C THR A 114 -40.77 -13.67 25.68
N LEU A 115 -40.60 -12.43 25.24
CA LEU A 115 -41.71 -11.46 25.30
C LEU A 115 -42.86 -11.82 24.35
N ALA A 116 -42.58 -12.42 23.20
CA ALA A 116 -43.60 -12.90 22.25
C ALA A 116 -44.52 -13.95 22.84
N VAL A 117 -44.09 -14.76 23.81
CA VAL A 117 -44.97 -15.66 24.58
C VAL A 117 -46.09 -14.85 25.26
N GLY A 118 -45.74 -13.75 25.91
CA GLY A 118 -46.73 -12.86 26.53
C GLY A 118 -47.71 -12.29 25.55
N PHE A 119 -47.30 -11.95 24.32
CA PHE A 119 -48.16 -11.31 23.33
C PHE A 119 -49.03 -12.31 22.54
N PHE A 120 -48.48 -13.49 22.14
CA PHE A 120 -49.04 -14.30 21.07
C PHE A 120 -49.40 -15.73 21.48
N SER A 121 -48.91 -16.22 22.62
CA SER A 121 -49.24 -17.60 23.02
C SER A 121 -50.70 -17.73 23.48
N ASP A 122 -51.25 -18.91 23.26
CA ASP A 122 -52.52 -19.27 23.81
C ASP A 122 -52.40 -19.49 25.34
N LEU A 123 -53.19 -18.75 26.13
CA LEU A 123 -53.12 -18.74 27.58
C LEU A 123 -53.63 -20.02 28.21
N GLU A 124 -54.57 -20.72 27.53
CA GLU A 124 -55.09 -22.01 27.98
C GLU A 124 -54.02 -23.08 27.84
N ILE A 125 -53.29 -23.08 26.70
CA ILE A 125 -52.17 -24.01 26.47
C ILE A 125 -51.03 -23.74 27.44
N LEU A 126 -50.74 -22.47 27.75
CA LEU A 126 -49.73 -22.11 28.75
C LEU A 126 -50.07 -22.59 30.16
N GLY A 127 -51.38 -22.70 30.49
CA GLY A 127 -51.86 -23.25 31.77
C GLY A 127 -51.43 -22.46 33.00
N THR A 128 -51.02 -21.18 32.83
CA THR A 128 -50.53 -20.34 33.95
C THR A 128 -51.65 -19.70 34.75
N GLY A 129 -52.85 -19.66 34.25
CA GLY A 129 -54.01 -18.96 34.88
C GLY A 129 -53.86 -17.42 34.88
N LEU A 130 -52.85 -16.87 34.24
CA LEU A 130 -52.59 -15.44 34.19
C LEU A 130 -53.37 -14.75 33.04
N THR A 131 -53.75 -13.51 33.26
CA THR A 131 -54.24 -12.66 32.18
C THR A 131 -53.13 -12.29 31.18
N ARG A 132 -53.49 -11.86 29.99
CA ARG A 132 -52.53 -11.45 28.96
C ARG A 132 -51.52 -10.43 29.48
N LEU A 133 -51.96 -9.42 30.20
CA LEU A 133 -51.11 -8.36 30.74
C LEU A 133 -50.13 -8.90 31.83
N GLU A 134 -50.64 -9.78 32.70
CA GLU A 134 -49.83 -10.41 33.72
C GLU A 134 -48.80 -11.35 33.10
N GLN A 135 -49.15 -12.07 32.05
CA GLN A 135 -48.18 -12.91 31.32
C GLN A 135 -47.08 -12.07 30.70
N ILE A 136 -47.36 -10.95 30.09
CA ILE A 136 -46.34 -10.01 29.54
C ILE A 136 -45.43 -9.51 30.68
N LYS A 137 -46.02 -9.13 31.83
CA LYS A 137 -45.21 -8.64 32.99
C LYS A 137 -44.28 -9.73 33.52
N VAL A 138 -44.74 -10.96 33.64
CA VAL A 138 -43.94 -12.09 34.13
C VAL A 138 -42.79 -12.37 33.17
N GLN A 139 -43.05 -12.40 31.85
CA GLN A 139 -42.00 -12.56 30.86
C GLN A 139 -40.98 -11.46 30.92
N PHE A 140 -41.38 -10.20 31.08
CA PHE A 140 -40.46 -9.07 31.21
C PHE A 140 -39.58 -9.15 32.47
N ILE A 141 -40.19 -9.50 33.62
CA ILE A 141 -39.47 -9.72 34.89
C ILE A 141 -38.45 -10.87 34.73
N GLY A 142 -38.87 -11.96 34.06
CA GLY A 142 -38.03 -13.09 33.78
C GLY A 142 -36.81 -12.71 32.94
N VAL A 143 -37.01 -11.98 31.85
CA VAL A 143 -35.92 -11.49 30.99
C VAL A 143 -34.91 -10.66 31.80
N ILE A 144 -35.40 -9.69 32.60
CA ILE A 144 -34.50 -8.86 33.41
C ILE A 144 -33.74 -9.65 34.48
N SER A 145 -34.47 -10.47 35.23
CA SER A 145 -33.88 -11.25 36.36
C SER A 145 -32.84 -12.22 35.88
N ILE A 146 -33.16 -13.00 34.85
CA ILE A 146 -32.23 -13.98 34.28
C ILE A 146 -31.08 -13.25 33.56
N GLY A 147 -31.38 -12.16 32.84
CA GLY A 147 -30.36 -11.36 32.16
C GLY A 147 -29.33 -10.79 33.14
N ILE A 148 -29.75 -10.17 34.23
CA ILE A 148 -28.86 -9.63 35.28
C ILE A 148 -28.06 -10.78 35.92
N PHE A 149 -28.72 -11.87 36.30
CA PHE A 149 -28.03 -13.02 36.92
C PHE A 149 -26.96 -13.59 36.00
N THR A 150 -27.32 -13.86 34.74
CA THR A 150 -26.38 -14.47 33.76
C THR A 150 -25.24 -13.53 33.46
N PHE A 151 -25.52 -12.24 33.24
CA PHE A 151 -24.46 -11.24 32.98
C PHE A 151 -23.47 -11.13 34.15
N LEU A 152 -23.97 -10.94 35.38
CA LEU A 152 -23.10 -10.79 36.54
C LEU A 152 -22.28 -12.05 36.84
N SER A 153 -22.94 -13.22 36.83
CA SER A 153 -22.25 -14.50 37.11
C SER A 153 -21.19 -14.78 36.05
N SER A 154 -21.52 -14.63 34.76
CA SER A 154 -20.57 -14.84 33.67
C SER A 154 -19.42 -13.83 33.70
N TYR A 155 -19.71 -12.56 33.98
CA TYR A 155 -18.68 -11.52 34.08
C TYR A 155 -17.69 -11.82 35.22
N ILE A 156 -18.19 -12.19 36.41
CA ILE A 156 -17.35 -12.54 37.55
C ILE A 156 -16.50 -13.77 37.20
N LEU A 157 -17.14 -14.82 36.67
CA LEU A 157 -16.45 -16.06 36.31
C LEU A 157 -15.35 -15.81 35.29
N LEU A 158 -15.64 -15.08 34.21
CA LEU A 158 -14.66 -14.76 33.16
C LEU A 158 -13.52 -13.87 33.70
N LYS A 159 -13.81 -12.94 34.61
CA LYS A 159 -12.75 -12.14 35.28
C LYS A 159 -11.83 -13.01 36.13
N VAL A 160 -12.38 -13.99 36.86
CA VAL A 160 -11.58 -14.94 37.65
C VAL A 160 -10.72 -15.81 36.75
N ILE A 161 -11.30 -16.35 35.67
CA ILE A 161 -10.54 -17.16 34.70
C ILE A 161 -9.42 -16.32 34.07
N ASN A 162 -9.73 -15.10 33.62
CA ASN A 162 -8.75 -14.23 32.97
C ASN A 162 -7.59 -13.81 33.89
N TYR A 163 -7.80 -13.83 35.22
CA TYR A 163 -6.73 -13.58 36.16
C TYR A 163 -5.68 -14.71 36.19
N PHE A 164 -6.11 -15.96 36.09
CA PHE A 164 -5.22 -17.12 36.07
C PHE A 164 -4.75 -17.50 34.66
N TYR A 165 -5.63 -17.34 33.70
CA TYR A 165 -5.40 -17.71 32.29
C TYR A 165 -5.89 -16.56 31.40
N PRO A 166 -4.98 -15.69 30.88
CA PRO A 166 -5.38 -14.63 29.98
C PRO A 166 -6.21 -15.14 28.82
N LEU A 167 -7.45 -14.65 28.70
CA LEU A 167 -8.40 -15.09 27.66
C LEU A 167 -8.12 -14.44 26.29
N ARG A 168 -7.33 -13.36 26.29
CA ARG A 168 -6.97 -12.67 25.06
C ARG A 168 -5.48 -12.86 24.78
N VAL A 169 -5.15 -13.18 23.56
CA VAL A 169 -3.78 -13.28 23.07
C VAL A 169 -3.12 -11.90 23.00
N SER A 170 -1.79 -11.84 22.85
CA SER A 170 -1.08 -10.59 22.66
C SER A 170 -1.47 -9.93 21.34
N ALA A 171 -1.34 -8.59 21.26
CA ALA A 171 -1.62 -7.84 20.02
C ALA A 171 -0.85 -8.39 18.81
N LEU A 172 0.40 -8.81 19.00
CA LEU A 172 1.20 -9.43 17.94
C LEU A 172 0.59 -10.75 17.46
N HIS A 173 0.11 -11.62 18.37
CA HIS A 173 -0.54 -12.89 17.99
C HIS A 173 -1.90 -12.67 17.35
N GLU A 174 -2.62 -11.62 17.74
CA GLU A 174 -3.89 -11.22 17.12
C GLU A 174 -3.66 -10.77 15.67
N GLU A 175 -2.60 -10.00 15.42
CA GLU A 175 -2.17 -9.53 14.10
C GLU A 175 -1.68 -10.68 13.20
N LEU A 176 -0.94 -11.64 13.76
CA LEU A 176 -0.49 -12.86 13.06
C LEU A 176 -1.64 -13.82 12.74
N GLY A 177 -2.74 -13.76 13.49
CA GLY A 177 -3.89 -14.65 13.39
C GLY A 177 -3.82 -15.83 14.36
N LEU A 178 -4.96 -16.14 14.99
CA LEU A 178 -5.07 -17.16 16.05
C LEU A 178 -4.71 -18.58 15.59
N ASN A 179 -5.00 -18.91 14.33
CA ASN A 179 -4.64 -20.23 13.78
C ASN A 179 -3.11 -20.47 13.81
N ILE A 180 -2.34 -19.40 13.62
CA ILE A 180 -0.86 -19.47 13.68
C ILE A 180 -0.42 -19.45 15.14
N ALA A 181 -0.93 -18.50 15.91
CA ALA A 181 -0.50 -18.25 17.29
C ALA A 181 -0.80 -19.42 18.25
N GLU A 182 -1.94 -20.11 18.07
CA GLU A 182 -2.42 -21.17 18.95
C GLU A 182 -2.25 -22.58 18.39
N HIS A 183 -2.29 -22.72 17.06
CA HIS A 183 -2.32 -24.02 16.41
C HIS A 183 -1.13 -24.32 15.50
N ASN A 184 -0.17 -23.40 15.40
CA ASN A 184 0.96 -23.47 14.46
C ASN A 184 0.49 -23.81 13.03
N ALA A 185 -0.69 -23.32 12.64
CA ALA A 185 -1.22 -23.57 11.31
C ALA A 185 -0.36 -22.81 10.30
N VAL A 186 0.30 -23.53 9.40
CA VAL A 186 1.00 -22.95 8.27
C VAL A 186 -0.05 -22.49 7.26
N SER A 187 -0.12 -21.19 6.99
CA SER A 187 -0.95 -20.66 5.91
C SER A 187 -0.07 -20.03 4.84
N VAL A 188 -0.45 -20.23 3.59
CA VAL A 188 0.25 -19.65 2.42
C VAL A 188 0.22 -18.11 2.47
N GLU A 189 -0.84 -17.55 3.08
CA GLU A 189 -1.01 -16.13 3.31
C GLU A 189 0.05 -15.58 4.28
N HIS A 190 0.32 -16.29 5.36
CA HIS A 190 1.34 -15.92 6.33
C HIS A 190 2.75 -16.00 5.74
N ASP A 191 3.03 -17.03 4.96
CA ASP A 191 4.32 -17.16 4.26
C ASP A 191 4.52 -15.98 3.30
N LEU A 192 3.46 -15.56 2.60
CA LEU A 192 3.51 -14.41 1.72
C LEU A 192 3.77 -13.10 2.50
N ILE A 193 3.10 -12.90 3.64
CA ILE A 193 3.32 -11.72 4.50
C ILE A 193 4.77 -11.69 5.01
N SER A 194 5.30 -12.82 5.45
CA SER A 194 6.68 -12.92 5.94
C SER A 194 7.71 -12.60 4.82
N ILE A 195 7.41 -13.01 3.60
CA ILE A 195 8.21 -12.70 2.42
C ILE A 195 8.16 -11.21 2.09
N LEU A 196 6.98 -10.59 2.14
CA LEU A 196 6.80 -9.15 1.92
C LEU A 196 7.56 -8.32 2.98
N ASP A 197 7.49 -8.73 4.25
CA ASP A 197 8.25 -8.08 5.33
C ASP A 197 9.75 -8.20 5.13
N LYS A 198 10.23 -9.40 4.77
CA LYS A 198 11.65 -9.62 4.44
C LYS A 198 12.08 -8.77 3.24
N GLN A 199 11.26 -8.71 2.19
CA GLN A 199 11.51 -7.90 1.00
C GLN A 199 11.64 -6.42 1.34
N SER A 200 10.73 -5.90 2.18
CA SER A 200 10.74 -4.48 2.58
C SER A 200 11.99 -4.08 3.36
N LYS A 201 12.61 -5.05 4.07
CA LYS A 201 13.83 -4.83 4.87
C LYS A 201 15.14 -5.04 4.10
N THR A 202 15.14 -5.93 3.10
CA THR A 202 16.38 -6.33 2.40
C THR A 202 16.52 -5.72 1.02
N GLU A 203 15.43 -5.18 0.43
CA GLU A 203 15.38 -4.71 -0.97
C GLU A 203 15.81 -5.78 -2.01
N ASP A 204 15.87 -7.06 -1.60
CA ASP A 204 16.32 -8.17 -2.44
C ASP A 204 15.23 -8.61 -3.42
N LEU A 205 15.32 -8.15 -4.66
CA LEU A 205 14.36 -8.45 -5.72
C LEU A 205 14.36 -9.93 -6.18
N THR A 206 15.25 -10.78 -5.66
CA THR A 206 15.31 -12.21 -6.03
C THR A 206 14.37 -13.08 -5.20
N ILE A 207 13.85 -12.58 -4.08
CA ILE A 207 12.94 -13.30 -3.20
C ILE A 207 11.62 -13.57 -3.93
N ARG A 208 11.12 -14.81 -3.83
CA ARG A 208 9.88 -15.26 -4.47
C ARG A 208 8.90 -15.79 -3.43
N GLY A 209 7.61 -15.50 -3.65
CA GLY A 209 6.50 -16.00 -2.86
C GLY A 209 6.01 -17.38 -3.31
N PRO A 210 5.14 -18.01 -2.51
CA PRO A 210 4.52 -19.28 -2.83
C PRO A 210 3.68 -19.19 -4.11
N GLN A 211 3.54 -20.29 -4.84
CA GLN A 211 2.88 -20.32 -6.17
C GLN A 211 1.80 -21.42 -6.24
N ASP A 212 1.12 -21.72 -5.14
CA ASP A 212 0.04 -22.69 -5.17
C ASP A 212 -1.22 -22.07 -5.81
N PRO A 213 -1.63 -22.49 -7.01
CA PRO A 213 -2.76 -21.89 -7.71
C PRO A 213 -4.13 -22.23 -7.07
N PHE A 214 -4.17 -23.17 -6.11
CA PHE A 214 -5.40 -23.59 -5.45
C PHE A 214 -5.68 -22.83 -4.15
N THR A 215 -4.78 -21.96 -3.72
CA THR A 215 -4.96 -21.11 -2.54
C THR A 215 -4.97 -19.63 -2.91
N ALA A 216 -5.70 -18.80 -2.16
CA ALA A 216 -5.74 -17.36 -2.38
C ALA A 216 -4.35 -16.73 -2.23
N GLY A 217 -3.58 -17.13 -1.22
CA GLY A 217 -2.22 -16.68 -0.98
C GLY A 217 -1.26 -17.06 -2.09
N GLY A 218 -1.40 -18.27 -2.66
CA GLY A 218 -0.58 -18.73 -3.77
C GLY A 218 -0.87 -17.99 -5.08
N VAL A 219 -2.14 -17.65 -5.34
CA VAL A 219 -2.50 -16.79 -6.49
C VAL A 219 -1.88 -15.40 -6.35
N ILE A 220 -1.97 -14.78 -5.16
CA ILE A 220 -1.34 -13.49 -4.89
C ILE A 220 0.19 -13.60 -5.03
N GLY A 221 0.80 -14.67 -4.51
CA GLY A 221 2.22 -14.95 -4.65
C GLY A 221 2.70 -15.07 -6.10
N LEU A 222 1.85 -15.61 -6.97
CA LEU A 222 2.13 -15.69 -8.41
C LEU A 222 2.21 -14.29 -9.05
N TYR A 223 1.27 -13.39 -8.72
CA TYR A 223 1.32 -12.00 -9.19
C TYR A 223 2.48 -11.22 -8.57
N TYR A 224 2.77 -11.44 -7.29
CA TYR A 224 3.95 -10.89 -6.62
C TYR A 224 5.24 -11.28 -7.36
N ASN A 225 5.42 -12.56 -7.67
CA ASN A 225 6.60 -13.05 -8.38
C ASN A 225 6.74 -12.43 -9.77
N LYS A 226 5.62 -12.23 -10.48
CA LYS A 226 5.61 -11.55 -11.78
C LYS A 226 6.03 -10.08 -11.65
N LEU A 227 5.59 -9.40 -10.59
CA LEU A 227 5.99 -8.03 -10.29
C LEU A 227 7.49 -7.95 -9.97
N MET A 228 7.99 -8.83 -9.09
CA MET A 228 9.41 -8.88 -8.73
C MET A 228 10.31 -9.13 -9.93
N SER A 229 9.95 -10.08 -10.79
CA SER A 229 10.70 -10.34 -12.04
C SER A 229 10.75 -9.13 -12.97
N LYS A 230 9.66 -8.35 -13.03
CA LYS A 230 9.62 -7.12 -13.84
C LYS A 230 10.48 -6.02 -13.22
N LEU A 231 10.47 -5.87 -11.90
CA LEU A 231 11.33 -4.91 -11.19
C LEU A 231 12.81 -5.28 -11.34
N GLU A 232 13.18 -6.53 -11.13
CA GLU A 232 14.54 -7.04 -11.31
C GLU A 232 15.08 -6.79 -12.72
N SER A 233 14.27 -7.06 -13.75
CA SER A 233 14.63 -6.78 -15.14
C SER A 233 14.80 -5.28 -15.40
N SER A 234 13.94 -4.44 -14.81
CA SER A 234 14.02 -2.98 -14.93
C SER A 234 15.28 -2.41 -14.26
N GLU A 235 15.62 -2.87 -13.05
CA GLU A 235 16.85 -2.45 -12.37
C GLU A 235 18.11 -2.90 -13.13
N THR A 236 18.13 -4.13 -13.62
CA THR A 236 19.23 -4.62 -14.46
C THR A 236 19.40 -3.77 -15.73
N GLN A 237 18.30 -3.35 -16.35
CA GLN A 237 18.33 -2.50 -17.54
C GLN A 237 18.83 -1.09 -17.20
N LYS A 238 18.38 -0.50 -16.08
CA LYS A 238 18.88 0.80 -15.59
C LYS A 238 20.39 0.77 -15.33
N GLU A 239 20.88 -0.31 -14.71
CA GLU A 239 22.31 -0.47 -14.44
C GLU A 239 23.13 -0.55 -15.74
N LYS A 240 22.67 -1.31 -16.74
CA LYS A 240 23.28 -1.36 -18.05
C LYS A 240 23.33 0.03 -18.73
N TRP A 241 22.23 0.77 -18.65
CA TRP A 241 22.18 2.14 -19.19
C TRP A 241 23.11 3.10 -18.46
N ARG A 242 23.17 3.04 -17.13
CA ARG A 242 24.08 3.86 -16.30
C ARG A 242 25.55 3.57 -16.65
N ASN A 243 25.90 2.29 -16.77
CA ASN A 243 27.24 1.88 -17.13
C ASN A 243 27.62 2.31 -18.56
N ARG A 244 26.69 2.22 -19.50
CA ARG A 244 26.89 2.71 -20.87
C ARG A 244 27.14 4.21 -20.91
N ILE A 245 26.28 5.00 -20.27
CA ILE A 245 26.44 6.47 -20.18
C ILE A 245 27.78 6.83 -19.52
N SER A 246 28.13 6.18 -18.41
CA SER A 246 29.41 6.39 -17.73
C SER A 246 30.60 6.14 -18.66
N ASN A 247 30.56 5.06 -19.44
CA ASN A 247 31.64 4.77 -20.39
C ASN A 247 31.69 5.77 -21.55
N GLU A 248 30.57 6.23 -22.08
CA GLU A 248 30.53 7.27 -23.12
C GLU A 248 31.09 8.61 -22.61
N VAL A 249 30.76 8.97 -21.37
CA VAL A 249 31.35 10.18 -20.73
C VAL A 249 32.86 10.04 -20.55
N LYS A 250 33.36 8.87 -20.09
CA LYS A 250 34.81 8.64 -19.97
C LYS A 250 35.54 8.72 -21.32
N LEU A 251 34.91 8.27 -22.39
CA LEU A 251 35.48 8.42 -23.74
C LEU A 251 35.52 9.90 -24.17
N ALA A 252 34.45 10.68 -23.88
CA ALA A 252 34.42 12.11 -24.16
C ALA A 252 35.55 12.87 -23.43
N VAL A 253 35.83 12.51 -22.16
CA VAL A 253 36.96 13.06 -21.39
C VAL A 253 38.29 12.81 -22.11
N LYS A 254 38.55 11.56 -22.52
CA LYS A 254 39.80 11.20 -23.23
C LYS A 254 39.95 11.96 -24.55
N VAL A 255 38.83 12.20 -25.26
CA VAL A 255 38.88 13.01 -26.49
C VAL A 255 39.19 14.45 -26.14
N GLN A 256 38.60 15.01 -25.09
CA GLN A 256 38.85 16.38 -24.65
C GLN A 256 40.30 16.61 -24.24
N GLU A 257 40.92 15.64 -23.52
CA GLU A 257 42.32 15.73 -23.12
C GLU A 257 43.28 15.92 -24.33
N ASN A 258 42.90 15.46 -25.51
CA ASN A 258 43.67 15.68 -26.72
C ASN A 258 43.59 17.11 -27.29
N PHE A 259 42.62 17.91 -26.86
CA PHE A 259 42.53 19.34 -27.23
C PHE A 259 43.31 20.25 -26.27
N LEU A 260 43.82 19.71 -25.15
CA LEU A 260 44.61 20.47 -24.20
C LEU A 260 46.11 20.28 -24.51
N PRO A 261 46.89 21.34 -24.44
CA PRO A 261 48.33 21.22 -24.70
C PRO A 261 49.02 20.45 -23.60
N LYS A 262 50.24 19.95 -23.91
CA LYS A 262 51.09 19.37 -22.87
C LYS A 262 51.44 20.47 -21.85
N ARG A 263 51.58 20.07 -20.56
CA ARG A 263 51.76 21.02 -19.45
C ARG A 263 52.88 22.05 -19.61
N ASN A 264 53.97 21.73 -20.31
CA ASN A 264 55.12 22.58 -20.49
C ASN A 264 55.59 22.51 -21.94
N LEU A 265 56.14 23.61 -22.45
CA LEU A 265 56.91 23.67 -23.66
C LEU A 265 58.41 23.83 -23.27
N ASP A 266 59.27 22.92 -23.71
CA ASP A 266 60.67 22.81 -23.22
C ASP A 266 61.51 24.07 -23.48
N ASN A 267 61.15 24.91 -24.49
CA ASN A 267 61.90 26.09 -24.87
C ASN A 267 61.20 27.42 -24.68
N TYR A 268 59.98 27.42 -24.03
CA TYR A 268 59.16 28.61 -23.85
C TYR A 268 58.75 28.76 -22.39
N PRO A 269 58.71 30.01 -21.84
CA PRO A 269 58.39 30.25 -20.43
C PRO A 269 56.86 30.20 -20.18
N VAL A 270 56.15 29.18 -20.70
CA VAL A 270 54.73 29.00 -20.57
C VAL A 270 54.39 27.61 -20.02
N SER A 271 53.57 27.57 -18.99
CA SER A 271 53.06 26.35 -18.43
C SER A 271 51.59 26.54 -18.03
N GLY A 272 50.81 25.49 -18.11
CA GLY A 272 49.42 25.51 -17.72
C GLY A 272 48.97 24.17 -17.14
N ILE A 273 47.90 24.26 -16.28
CA ILE A 273 47.24 23.08 -15.72
C ILE A 273 45.76 23.34 -15.78
N ASN A 274 45.00 22.35 -16.24
CA ASN A 274 43.53 22.33 -16.18
C ASN A 274 43.07 21.32 -15.15
N ILE A 275 42.23 21.78 -14.19
CA ILE A 275 41.63 20.91 -13.16
C ILE A 275 40.13 20.99 -13.36
N SER A 276 39.56 19.95 -13.98
CA SER A 276 38.13 19.85 -14.27
C SER A 276 37.30 19.75 -13.01
N ALA A 277 36.24 20.57 -12.89
CA ALA A 277 35.27 20.47 -11.78
C ALA A 277 34.25 19.32 -11.99
N ARG A 278 34.13 18.81 -13.20
CA ARG A 278 33.30 17.64 -13.60
C ARG A 278 34.08 16.77 -14.58
N GLU A 279 33.46 15.68 -15.03
CA GLU A 279 34.09 14.75 -15.98
C GLU A 279 34.56 15.47 -17.26
N VAL A 280 33.75 16.37 -17.82
CA VAL A 280 34.10 17.18 -19.00
C VAL A 280 34.11 18.65 -18.61
N SER A 281 35.23 19.37 -18.88
CA SER A 281 35.43 20.80 -18.55
C SER A 281 35.00 21.73 -19.67
N GLY A 282 34.45 22.90 -19.29
CA GLY A 282 34.33 24.05 -20.18
C GLY A 282 35.62 24.89 -20.25
N ASP A 283 36.34 24.94 -19.12
CA ASP A 283 37.57 25.69 -18.99
C ASP A 283 38.70 25.05 -19.78
N PHE A 284 39.49 25.88 -20.45
CA PHE A 284 40.67 25.42 -21.15
C PHE A 284 41.74 26.50 -21.23
N PHE A 285 42.96 26.03 -21.43
CA PHE A 285 44.06 26.86 -21.91
C PHE A 285 44.72 26.20 -23.11
N SER A 286 45.32 26.98 -23.99
CA SER A 286 46.17 26.47 -25.06
C SER A 286 47.29 27.44 -25.31
N PHE A 287 48.40 26.95 -25.91
CA PHE A 287 49.50 27.74 -26.36
C PHE A 287 50.09 27.12 -27.62
N TYR A 288 50.52 27.98 -28.53
CA TYR A 288 51.10 27.59 -29.81
C TYR A 288 52.44 28.33 -30.04
N PRO A 289 53.58 27.60 -30.04
CA PRO A 289 54.87 28.21 -30.28
C PRO A 289 55.07 28.46 -31.77
N HIS A 290 55.52 29.65 -32.11
CA HIS A 290 55.89 30.03 -33.48
C HIS A 290 57.15 30.93 -33.50
N ASN A 291 58.29 30.42 -33.99
CA ASN A 291 59.57 31.13 -34.03
C ASN A 291 59.95 31.75 -32.66
N GLU A 292 60.06 33.06 -32.59
CA GLU A 292 60.40 33.81 -31.39
C GLU A 292 59.21 34.19 -30.50
N SER A 293 58.00 33.77 -30.87
CA SER A 293 56.75 34.11 -30.17
C SER A 293 56.01 32.84 -29.72
N VAL A 294 55.25 32.95 -28.62
CA VAL A 294 54.27 31.95 -28.20
C VAL A 294 52.92 32.61 -28.07
N TYR A 295 51.96 32.11 -28.84
CA TYR A 295 50.55 32.49 -28.69
C TYR A 295 49.95 31.73 -27.54
N PHE A 296 49.07 32.35 -26.74
CA PHE A 296 48.43 31.75 -25.61
C PHE A 296 46.94 32.12 -25.50
N ILE A 297 46.13 31.27 -24.93
CA ILE A 297 44.76 31.53 -24.56
C ILE A 297 44.44 30.86 -23.22
N ILE A 298 43.66 31.53 -22.38
CA ILE A 298 42.91 30.98 -21.27
C ILE A 298 41.44 31.36 -21.46
N ALA A 299 40.54 30.40 -21.28
CA ALA A 299 39.12 30.63 -21.58
C ALA A 299 38.23 29.76 -20.69
N ASP A 300 37.04 30.32 -20.42
CA ASP A 300 35.95 29.64 -19.71
C ASP A 300 34.67 29.66 -20.57
N VAL A 301 34.07 28.51 -20.74
CA VAL A 301 32.80 28.30 -21.44
C VAL A 301 31.66 28.32 -20.45
N ALA A 302 30.74 29.27 -20.59
CA ALA A 302 29.53 29.32 -19.76
C ALA A 302 28.73 28.02 -19.87
N GLY A 303 28.68 27.25 -18.76
CA GLY A 303 28.00 25.93 -18.70
C GLY A 303 28.91 24.84 -18.17
N LYS A 304 28.39 23.61 -18.15
CA LYS A 304 29.12 22.42 -17.58
C LYS A 304 28.79 21.17 -18.37
N GLY A 305 29.71 20.21 -18.36
CA GLY A 305 29.53 18.89 -18.96
C GLY A 305 29.77 18.87 -20.48
N ILE A 306 29.25 17.85 -21.17
CA ILE A 306 29.55 17.54 -22.58
C ILE A 306 29.33 18.73 -23.52
N HIS A 307 28.25 19.47 -23.33
CA HIS A 307 27.95 20.64 -24.20
C HIS A 307 29.00 21.71 -24.10
N ALA A 308 29.44 22.05 -22.89
CA ALA A 308 30.52 23.02 -22.68
C ALA A 308 31.84 22.52 -23.27
N GLY A 309 32.14 21.23 -23.10
CA GLY A 309 33.32 20.58 -23.70
C GLY A 309 33.36 20.63 -25.23
N MET A 310 32.18 20.54 -25.89
CA MET A 310 32.10 20.69 -27.35
C MET A 310 32.38 22.10 -27.81
N VAL A 311 31.89 23.13 -27.09
CA VAL A 311 32.17 24.54 -27.36
C VAL A 311 33.65 24.83 -27.11
N MET A 312 34.21 24.29 -26.03
CA MET A 312 35.63 24.39 -25.72
C MET A 312 36.51 23.81 -26.85
N ALA A 313 36.19 22.61 -27.33
CA ALA A 313 36.93 21.97 -28.41
C ALA A 313 36.94 22.84 -29.69
N LYS A 314 35.78 23.45 -30.02
CA LYS A 314 35.71 24.40 -31.14
C LYS A 314 36.56 25.63 -30.88
N ALA A 315 36.47 26.27 -29.71
CA ALA A 315 37.23 27.48 -29.40
C ALA A 315 38.73 27.20 -29.38
N SER A 316 39.18 26.07 -28.81
CA SER A 316 40.59 25.64 -28.83
C SER A 316 41.10 25.44 -30.27
N THR A 317 40.32 24.78 -31.13
CA THR A 317 40.69 24.52 -32.52
C THR A 317 40.79 25.84 -33.32
N LEU A 318 39.86 26.79 -33.13
CA LEU A 318 39.93 28.11 -33.78
C LEU A 318 41.19 28.87 -33.35
N PHE A 319 41.49 28.87 -32.06
CA PHE A 319 42.71 29.49 -31.55
C PHE A 319 43.98 28.85 -32.20
N GLU A 320 44.11 27.55 -32.24
CA GLU A 320 45.27 26.87 -32.80
C GLU A 320 45.48 27.16 -34.28
N ILE A 321 44.40 27.20 -35.08
CA ILE A 321 44.46 27.55 -36.51
C ILE A 321 44.98 28.98 -36.69
N MET A 322 44.42 29.93 -35.96
CA MET A 322 44.79 31.36 -36.08
C MET A 322 46.19 31.62 -35.53
N ALA A 323 46.59 30.97 -34.44
CA ALA A 323 47.94 31.06 -33.89
C ALA A 323 48.98 30.49 -34.87
N ARG A 324 48.67 29.42 -35.57
CA ARG A 324 49.53 28.84 -36.63
C ARG A 324 49.70 29.80 -37.79
N ASP A 325 48.62 30.50 -38.19
CA ASP A 325 48.61 31.43 -39.31
C ASP A 325 49.11 32.83 -38.91
N GLN A 326 49.58 32.99 -37.66
CA GLN A 326 50.18 34.24 -37.10
C GLN A 326 49.21 35.46 -37.15
N VAL A 327 47.96 35.23 -36.92
CA VAL A 327 46.95 36.31 -36.84
C VAL A 327 47.20 37.15 -35.58
N ASP A 328 47.06 38.47 -35.70
CA ASP A 328 47.22 39.37 -34.55
C ASP A 328 46.16 39.11 -33.47
N PRO A 329 46.46 39.26 -32.15
CA PRO A 329 45.54 38.89 -31.07
C PRO A 329 44.17 39.57 -31.13
N ASP A 330 44.05 40.81 -31.54
CA ASP A 330 42.78 41.55 -31.69
C ASP A 330 41.94 41.00 -32.86
N GLU A 331 42.55 40.73 -34.00
CA GLU A 331 41.88 40.07 -35.13
C GLU A 331 41.47 38.64 -34.77
N MET A 332 42.33 37.91 -34.06
CA MET A 332 42.05 36.58 -33.58
C MET A 332 40.78 36.54 -32.67
N MET A 333 40.70 37.46 -31.70
CA MET A 333 39.53 37.59 -30.81
C MET A 333 38.27 37.93 -31.62
N PHE A 334 38.37 38.84 -32.59
CA PHE A 334 37.25 39.21 -33.46
C PHE A 334 36.74 38.02 -34.28
N HIS A 335 37.61 37.28 -34.89
CA HIS A 335 37.24 36.13 -35.70
C HIS A 335 36.66 34.98 -34.86
N MET A 336 37.28 34.69 -33.71
CA MET A 336 36.75 33.67 -32.76
C MET A 336 35.35 34.05 -32.29
N ASN A 337 35.11 35.27 -31.87
CA ASN A 337 33.78 35.74 -31.47
C ASN A 337 32.73 35.56 -32.58
N ASN A 338 33.06 35.99 -33.83
CA ASN A 338 32.15 35.84 -34.94
C ASN A 338 31.82 34.38 -35.28
N ASP A 339 32.79 33.50 -35.22
CA ASP A 339 32.58 32.06 -35.54
C ASP A 339 31.87 31.30 -34.43
N LEU A 340 32.11 31.66 -33.17
CA LEU A 340 31.34 31.11 -32.04
C LEU A 340 29.88 31.61 -32.07
N PHE A 341 29.67 32.90 -32.34
CA PHE A 341 28.34 33.50 -32.46
C PHE A 341 27.48 32.85 -33.56
N LYS A 342 28.05 32.60 -34.75
CA LYS A 342 27.35 31.95 -35.87
C LYS A 342 26.90 30.53 -35.53
N THR A 343 27.49 29.87 -34.57
CA THR A 343 27.24 28.43 -34.29
C THR A 343 25.97 28.19 -33.45
N LYS A 344 25.27 29.23 -33.00
CA LYS A 344 24.07 29.10 -32.14
C LYS A 344 24.28 28.11 -30.97
N THR A 345 25.24 28.41 -30.10
CA THR A 345 25.66 27.55 -28.98
C THR A 345 24.61 27.42 -27.84
N SER A 346 23.31 27.49 -28.17
CA SER A 346 22.21 27.35 -27.21
C SER A 346 22.30 28.29 -26.00
N GLY A 347 22.81 29.53 -26.20
CA GLY A 347 22.97 30.51 -25.12
C GLY A 347 24.30 30.42 -24.35
N MET A 348 25.17 29.46 -24.69
CA MET A 348 26.51 29.40 -24.11
C MET A 348 27.44 30.41 -24.79
N PHE A 349 28.30 31.03 -23.99
CA PHE A 349 29.32 31.96 -24.44
C PHE A 349 30.67 31.55 -23.88
N VAL A 350 31.75 32.10 -24.45
CA VAL A 350 33.13 31.84 -24.00
C VAL A 350 33.72 33.18 -23.57
N THR A 351 34.25 33.25 -22.36
CA THR A 351 35.11 34.33 -21.93
C THR A 351 36.56 33.89 -22.13
N SER A 352 37.41 34.79 -22.64
CA SER A 352 38.82 34.43 -22.88
C SER A 352 39.76 35.61 -22.77
N ILE A 353 41.00 35.30 -22.40
CA ILE A 353 42.15 36.16 -22.61
C ILE A 353 43.05 35.43 -23.58
N LEU A 354 43.43 36.07 -24.67
CA LEU A 354 44.41 35.54 -25.61
C LEU A 354 45.45 36.55 -25.99
N GLY A 355 46.61 36.09 -26.42
CA GLY A 355 47.70 37.00 -26.80
C GLY A 355 48.92 36.25 -27.34
N ASP A 356 49.97 37.00 -27.56
CA ASP A 356 51.28 36.49 -27.91
C ASP A 356 52.38 37.09 -27.01
N TYR A 357 53.42 36.33 -26.75
CA TYR A 357 54.61 36.75 -26.03
C TYR A 357 55.83 36.50 -26.89
N ASN A 358 56.59 37.56 -27.20
CA ASN A 358 57.85 37.46 -27.91
C ASN A 358 59.02 37.22 -26.93
N ILE A 359 59.70 36.10 -27.08
CA ILE A 359 60.80 35.65 -26.16
C ILE A 359 62.04 36.56 -26.28
N VAL A 360 62.30 37.18 -27.43
CA VAL A 360 63.49 37.98 -27.68
C VAL A 360 63.27 39.41 -27.16
N THR A 361 62.17 40.09 -27.62
CA THR A 361 61.88 41.48 -27.20
C THR A 361 61.30 41.55 -25.81
N LYS A 362 60.79 40.43 -25.23
CA LYS A 362 60.08 40.37 -23.94
C LYS A 362 58.76 41.14 -23.91
N GLU A 363 58.18 41.40 -25.08
CA GLU A 363 56.91 42.07 -25.23
C GLU A 363 55.79 41.08 -25.18
N ILE A 364 54.69 41.43 -24.49
CA ILE A 364 53.42 40.68 -24.45
C ILE A 364 52.32 41.57 -25.02
N ARG A 365 51.57 41.00 -25.97
CA ARG A 365 50.32 41.65 -26.49
C ARG A 365 49.16 40.74 -26.10
N TRP A 366 48.10 41.29 -25.62
CA TRP A 366 46.93 40.49 -25.22
C TRP A 366 45.64 41.24 -25.34
N VAL A 367 44.56 40.51 -25.51
CA VAL A 367 43.17 41.00 -25.59
C VAL A 367 42.30 40.23 -24.62
N ASN A 368 41.40 40.96 -23.95
CA ASN A 368 40.47 40.34 -23.00
C ASN A 368 39.04 40.37 -23.58
N GLY A 369 38.48 39.20 -23.81
CA GLY A 369 37.10 38.91 -24.22
C GLY A 369 36.18 38.62 -23.04
N GLY A 370 36.23 39.41 -21.97
CA GLY A 370 35.33 39.31 -20.82
C GLY A 370 35.73 38.26 -19.77
N HIS A 371 36.95 37.76 -19.80
CA HIS A 371 37.46 36.83 -18.80
C HIS A 371 37.96 37.57 -17.55
N GLN A 372 37.66 37.05 -16.34
CA GLN A 372 38.01 37.66 -15.04
C GLN A 372 39.26 37.04 -14.44
#